data_dbd0c6fe1577b1694ee508480211e975
#
_entry.id   dbd0c6fe1577b1694ee508480211e975
#
_cell.length_a   1.000
_cell.length_b   1.000
_cell.length_c   1.000
_cell.angle_alpha   90.00
_cell.angle_beta   90.00
_cell.angle_gamma   90.00
#
_symmetry.space_group_name_H-M   'P 1'
#
loop_
_entity.id
_entity.type
_entity.pdbx_description
1 polymer ?
#
loop_
_entity_poly.entity_id
_entity_poly.type
_entity_poly.pdbx_seq_one_letter_code
_entity_poly.pdbx_strand_id
1 'polypeptide(L)'
;SEEDGGLNFGSVETMIVAEEFGKGLVVEPYIQTVVTCGGFLRRGNSVQKESYIPGIISGDDIWAFAYAEPQGRYNLNDLSTTATLDGENYIINGYKSVVSGGPWANKFIVSVRTSGEQRDSDGVSLLIVNKDTDGLSVRDYPTVDGSRASEITFENVQVSKDNLIGEEGKGSELIELVVDETIAAICSEAIGAMKVLNDATVEYCKTRKQFGQPIGKFQVLQHRMVDMFMQYEQSVSMTYMVNLKLNENNAERRKAA
;
A
#
# COMPACT_ATOMS: atom_id res chain seq x y z
N SER A 1 -12.59 4.28 12.95
CA SER A 1 -13.54 3.97 14.05
C SER A 1 -14.90 4.63 13.79
N GLU A 2 -15.91 4.28 14.58
CA GLU A 2 -17.21 4.97 14.54
C GLU A 2 -17.07 6.44 14.94
N GLU A 3 -16.17 6.76 15.86
CA GLU A 3 -15.85 8.13 16.28
C GLU A 3 -15.27 8.96 15.12
N ASP A 4 -14.56 8.33 14.20
CA ASP A 4 -14.02 8.98 12.99
C ASP A 4 -15.04 9.00 11.83
N GLY A 5 -16.28 8.53 12.05
CA GLY A 5 -17.34 8.43 11.02
C GLY A 5 -17.29 7.16 10.18
N GLY A 6 -16.47 6.18 10.54
CA GLY A 6 -16.36 4.89 9.88
C GLY A 6 -17.31 3.84 10.45
N LEU A 7 -17.24 2.61 9.92
CA LEU A 7 -18.07 1.46 10.33
C LEU A 7 -17.38 0.55 11.34
N ASN A 8 -16.22 0.91 11.85
CA ASN A 8 -15.40 0.12 12.75
C ASN A 8 -15.01 -1.27 12.20
N PHE A 9 -14.87 -1.38 10.87
CA PHE A 9 -14.41 -2.58 10.19
C PHE A 9 -12.90 -2.74 10.29
N GLY A 10 -12.43 -3.98 10.24
CA GLY A 10 -11.03 -4.33 10.44
C GLY A 10 -10.40 -4.99 9.20
N SER A 11 -9.36 -5.79 9.47
CA SER A 11 -8.60 -6.49 8.44
C SER A 11 -9.43 -7.52 7.67
N VAL A 12 -10.40 -8.16 8.32
CA VAL A 12 -11.25 -9.18 7.67
C VAL A 12 -12.15 -8.55 6.62
N GLU A 13 -12.78 -7.42 6.94
CA GLU A 13 -13.62 -6.68 5.98
C GLU A 13 -12.77 -6.10 4.85
N THR A 14 -11.60 -5.57 5.15
CA THR A 14 -10.62 -5.12 4.15
C THR A 14 -10.22 -6.28 3.22
N MET A 15 -9.96 -7.47 3.76
CA MET A 15 -9.66 -8.67 3.00
C MET A 15 -10.78 -9.01 2.01
N ILE A 16 -12.03 -9.01 2.46
CA ILE A 16 -13.19 -9.31 1.61
C ILE A 16 -13.32 -8.30 0.47
N VAL A 17 -13.20 -7.01 0.76
CA VAL A 17 -13.26 -5.94 -0.25
C VAL A 17 -12.12 -6.07 -1.26
N ALA A 18 -10.90 -6.28 -0.79
CA ALA A 18 -9.72 -6.42 -1.65
C ALA A 18 -9.81 -7.67 -2.55
N GLU A 19 -10.35 -8.80 -2.04
CA GLU A 19 -10.59 -9.99 -2.85
C GLU A 19 -11.57 -9.70 -3.99
N GLU A 20 -12.67 -9.00 -3.73
CA GLU A 20 -13.63 -8.62 -4.78
C GLU A 20 -13.00 -7.63 -5.79
N PHE A 21 -12.14 -6.71 -5.34
CA PHE A 21 -11.40 -5.83 -6.25
C PHE A 21 -10.45 -6.63 -7.16
N GLY A 22 -9.78 -7.64 -6.62
CA GLY A 22 -8.94 -8.54 -7.41
C GLY A 22 -9.73 -9.33 -8.46
N LYS A 23 -10.95 -9.79 -8.14
CA LYS A 23 -11.84 -10.46 -9.11
C LYS A 23 -12.23 -9.53 -10.26
N GLY A 24 -12.44 -8.24 -9.97
CA GLY A 24 -12.83 -7.22 -10.95
C GLY A 24 -11.66 -6.51 -11.63
N LEU A 25 -10.40 -6.76 -11.22
CA LEU A 25 -9.20 -5.99 -11.62
C LEU A 25 -9.41 -4.49 -11.44
N VAL A 26 -9.91 -4.09 -10.27
CA VAL A 26 -10.19 -2.69 -9.94
C VAL A 26 -8.87 -1.95 -9.75
N VAL A 27 -8.72 -0.82 -10.45
CA VAL A 27 -7.47 0.00 -10.44
C VAL A 27 -7.57 1.25 -9.56
N GLU A 28 -8.66 1.40 -8.82
CA GLU A 28 -8.87 2.51 -7.90
C GLU A 28 -7.83 2.51 -6.76
N PRO A 29 -7.34 3.66 -6.29
CA PRO A 29 -6.28 3.76 -5.27
C PRO A 29 -6.77 3.46 -3.85
N TYR A 30 -7.60 2.42 -3.68
CA TYR A 30 -8.17 2.02 -2.39
C TYR A 30 -7.07 1.57 -1.40
N ILE A 31 -6.21 0.66 -1.82
CA ILE A 31 -5.13 0.16 -0.95
C ILE A 31 -4.19 1.30 -0.55
N GLN A 32 -3.82 2.16 -1.49
CA GLN A 32 -2.92 3.29 -1.23
C GLN A 32 -3.52 4.29 -0.25
N THR A 33 -4.78 4.66 -0.46
CA THR A 33 -5.46 5.70 0.32
C THR A 33 -6.02 5.16 1.64
N VAL A 34 -6.88 4.13 1.56
CA VAL A 34 -7.65 3.67 2.73
C VAL A 34 -6.81 2.77 3.63
N VAL A 35 -6.10 1.79 3.05
CA VAL A 35 -5.33 0.83 3.84
C VAL A 35 -4.03 1.47 4.31
N THR A 36 -3.19 1.93 3.38
CA THR A 36 -1.84 2.42 3.70
C THR A 36 -1.89 3.78 4.38
N CYS A 37 -2.38 4.82 3.70
CA CYS A 37 -2.40 6.16 4.29
C CYS A 37 -3.39 6.28 5.45
N GLY A 38 -4.57 5.66 5.34
CA GLY A 38 -5.51 5.53 6.45
C GLY A 38 -4.91 4.79 7.65
N GLY A 39 -4.06 3.79 7.40
CA GLY A 39 -3.29 3.08 8.43
C GLY A 39 -2.39 3.99 9.25
N PHE A 40 -1.67 4.89 8.61
CA PHE A 40 -0.84 5.91 9.27
C PHE A 40 -1.71 6.92 10.04
N LEU A 41 -2.75 7.46 9.40
CA LEU A 41 -3.60 8.50 9.98
C LEU A 41 -4.39 8.02 11.20
N ARG A 42 -4.85 6.76 11.22
CA ARG A 42 -5.48 6.15 12.41
C ARG A 42 -4.56 6.17 13.63
N ARG A 43 -3.26 6.27 13.43
CA ARG A 43 -2.21 6.32 14.47
C ARG A 43 -1.60 7.71 14.65
N GLY A 44 -2.12 8.70 13.94
CA GLY A 44 -1.83 10.10 14.14
C GLY A 44 -2.48 10.66 15.42
N ASN A 45 -2.22 11.92 15.71
CA ASN A 45 -2.86 12.62 16.83
C ASN A 45 -4.35 12.95 16.52
N SER A 46 -5.10 13.41 17.53
CA SER A 46 -6.54 13.72 17.39
C SER A 46 -6.82 14.76 16.31
N VAL A 47 -6.00 15.81 16.24
CA VAL A 47 -6.18 16.90 15.24
C VAL A 47 -5.99 16.35 13.81
N GLN A 48 -5.00 15.50 13.60
CA GLN A 48 -4.77 14.87 12.30
C GLN A 48 -5.93 13.94 11.90
N LYS A 49 -6.43 13.13 12.85
CA LYS A 49 -7.59 12.26 12.60
C LYS A 49 -8.83 13.06 12.19
N GLU A 50 -9.19 14.05 13.00
CA GLU A 50 -10.34 14.91 12.75
C GLU A 50 -10.23 15.69 11.43
N SER A 51 -9.01 16.09 11.04
CA SER A 51 -8.80 16.88 9.82
C SER A 51 -8.77 16.05 8.55
N TYR A 52 -8.29 14.80 8.59
CA TYR A 52 -7.96 14.05 7.37
C TYR A 52 -8.79 12.79 7.15
N ILE A 53 -9.21 12.08 8.20
CA ILE A 53 -9.97 10.83 8.04
C ILE A 53 -11.33 11.03 7.35
N PRO A 54 -12.12 12.10 7.68
CA PRO A 54 -13.40 12.33 7.01
C PRO A 54 -13.28 12.48 5.49
N GLY A 55 -12.24 13.17 4.99
CA GLY A 55 -11.99 13.33 3.56
C GLY A 55 -11.68 12.01 2.84
N ILE A 56 -11.02 11.06 3.51
CA ILE A 56 -10.79 9.71 2.98
C ILE A 56 -12.11 8.92 2.97
N ILE A 57 -12.91 9.01 4.02
CA ILE A 57 -14.19 8.29 4.13
C ILE A 57 -15.18 8.75 3.04
N SER A 58 -15.25 10.07 2.79
CA SER A 58 -16.11 10.63 1.73
C SER A 58 -15.60 10.38 0.31
N GLY A 59 -14.30 10.04 0.17
CA GLY A 59 -13.63 9.89 -1.13
C GLY A 59 -13.18 11.22 -1.75
N ASP A 60 -13.27 12.34 -1.03
CA ASP A 60 -12.83 13.65 -1.49
C ASP A 60 -11.28 13.78 -1.46
N ASP A 61 -10.65 13.09 -0.51
CA ASP A 61 -9.20 13.08 -0.33
C ASP A 61 -8.60 11.74 -0.76
N ILE A 62 -7.75 11.78 -1.77
CA ILE A 62 -6.93 10.65 -2.20
C ILE A 62 -5.48 10.87 -1.73
N TRP A 63 -4.91 9.83 -1.15
CA TRP A 63 -3.59 9.87 -0.53
C TRP A 63 -2.66 8.83 -1.11
N ALA A 64 -1.36 9.11 -1.13
CA ALA A 64 -0.35 8.14 -1.48
C ALA A 64 0.85 8.17 -0.53
N PHE A 65 1.47 7.01 -0.31
CA PHE A 65 2.66 6.87 0.53
C PHE A 65 3.93 6.97 -0.32
N ALA A 66 4.67 8.03 -0.14
CA ALA A 66 5.93 8.32 -0.82
C ALA A 66 7.12 7.81 0.01
N TYR A 67 7.50 6.54 -0.16
CA TYR A 67 8.58 5.90 0.59
C TYR A 67 9.76 5.49 -0.29
N ALA A 68 9.47 4.98 -1.50
CA ALA A 68 10.47 4.34 -2.32
C ALA A 68 11.50 5.33 -2.88
N GLU A 69 12.76 4.97 -2.80
CA GLU A 69 13.87 5.68 -3.41
C GLU A 69 14.69 4.72 -4.28
N PRO A 70 15.37 5.19 -5.36
CA PRO A 70 16.04 4.31 -6.33
C PRO A 70 17.05 3.35 -5.71
N GLN A 71 17.78 3.78 -4.68
CA GLN A 71 18.80 2.98 -3.99
C GLN A 71 18.20 2.01 -2.97
N GLY A 72 17.02 2.33 -2.39
CA GLY A 72 16.44 1.62 -1.24
C GLY A 72 15.89 0.25 -1.59
N ARG A 73 15.39 0.05 -2.82
CA ARG A 73 14.69 -1.16 -3.26
C ARG A 73 13.62 -1.58 -2.24
N TYR A 74 13.84 -2.69 -1.52
CA TYR A 74 12.92 -3.21 -0.50
C TYR A 74 13.28 -2.79 0.93
N ASN A 75 14.37 -2.03 1.12
CA ASN A 75 14.75 -1.53 2.44
C ASN A 75 14.03 -0.20 2.72
N LEU A 76 13.02 -0.24 3.59
CA LEU A 76 12.20 0.91 3.96
C LEU A 76 12.97 1.99 4.75
N ASN A 77 14.13 1.64 5.32
CA ASN A 77 14.97 2.56 6.08
C ASN A 77 16.09 3.19 5.24
N ASP A 78 16.31 2.74 3.98
CA ASP A 78 17.34 3.31 3.10
C ASP A 78 16.83 4.60 2.46
N LEU A 79 16.95 5.70 3.21
CA LEU A 79 16.39 7.01 2.87
C LEU A 79 17.48 8.06 2.71
N SER A 80 17.57 8.64 1.52
CA SER A 80 18.40 9.81 1.18
C SER A 80 17.60 11.13 1.22
N THR A 81 16.26 11.05 1.15
CA THR A 81 15.38 12.21 1.34
C THR A 81 15.45 12.66 2.81
N THR A 82 15.85 13.89 3.02
CA THR A 82 16.04 14.46 4.36
C THR A 82 14.97 15.47 4.73
N ALA A 83 14.73 15.64 6.02
CA ALA A 83 13.95 16.75 6.57
C ALA A 83 14.70 17.35 7.74
N THR A 84 14.94 18.66 7.69
CA THR A 84 15.61 19.41 8.75
C THR A 84 14.63 20.38 9.37
N LEU A 85 14.54 20.39 10.71
CA LEU A 85 13.69 21.31 11.43
C LEU A 85 14.29 22.71 11.39
N ASP A 86 13.53 23.70 10.90
CA ASP A 86 13.85 25.12 10.92
C ASP A 86 12.67 25.90 11.53
N GLY A 87 12.83 26.31 12.79
CA GLY A 87 11.78 26.94 13.57
C GLY A 87 10.56 26.02 13.76
N GLU A 88 9.42 26.39 13.17
CA GLU A 88 8.17 25.63 13.25
C GLU A 88 7.92 24.75 12.02
N ASN A 89 8.88 24.68 11.07
CA ASN A 89 8.74 23.92 9.84
C ASN A 89 9.88 22.93 9.65
N TYR A 90 9.56 21.79 9.03
CA TYR A 90 10.54 20.93 8.40
C TYR A 90 10.81 21.41 6.97
N ILE A 91 12.08 21.40 6.57
CA ILE A 91 12.53 21.66 5.21
C ILE A 91 12.91 20.32 4.58
N ILE A 92 12.13 19.86 3.61
CA ILE A 92 12.32 18.57 2.94
C ILE A 92 13.11 18.78 1.66
N ASN A 93 14.16 17.94 1.49
CA ASN A 93 14.94 17.85 0.25
C ASN A 93 15.15 16.39 -0.13
N GLY A 94 14.94 16.04 -1.40
CA GLY A 94 15.15 14.68 -1.88
C GLY A 94 14.25 14.28 -3.03
N TYR A 95 14.12 12.95 -3.19
CA TYR A 95 13.42 12.37 -4.32
C TYR A 95 12.75 11.05 -3.95
N LYS A 96 11.50 10.87 -4.35
CA LYS A 96 10.75 9.61 -4.22
C LYS A 96 10.40 9.07 -5.59
N SER A 97 10.66 7.78 -5.80
CA SER A 97 10.33 7.05 -7.02
C SER A 97 9.10 6.16 -6.80
N VAL A 98 8.40 5.85 -7.89
CA VAL A 98 7.31 4.86 -7.92
C VAL A 98 6.29 5.06 -6.80
N VAL A 99 5.79 6.29 -6.64
CA VAL A 99 4.71 6.60 -5.70
C VAL A 99 3.39 6.14 -6.31
N SER A 100 2.95 4.95 -5.94
CA SER A 100 1.71 4.33 -6.44
C SER A 100 0.50 5.17 -6.02
N GLY A 101 -0.39 5.46 -6.98
CA GLY A 101 -1.56 6.33 -6.76
C GLY A 101 -1.24 7.83 -6.75
N GLY A 102 0.05 8.22 -6.88
CA GLY A 102 0.49 9.60 -6.83
C GLY A 102 -0.21 10.57 -7.79
N PRO A 103 -0.55 10.18 -9.05
CA PRO A 103 -1.28 11.05 -9.96
C PRO A 103 -2.64 11.52 -9.44
N TRP A 104 -3.34 10.65 -8.72
CA TRP A 104 -4.66 10.96 -8.15
C TRP A 104 -4.59 11.60 -6.76
N ALA A 105 -3.47 11.41 -6.06
CA ALA A 105 -3.30 11.92 -4.70
C ALA A 105 -3.29 13.45 -4.68
N ASN A 106 -3.98 14.02 -3.71
CA ASN A 106 -3.89 15.44 -3.35
C ASN A 106 -3.01 15.65 -2.10
N LYS A 107 -2.70 14.58 -1.37
CA LYS A 107 -1.80 14.60 -0.21
C LYS A 107 -0.88 13.37 -0.21
N PHE A 108 0.32 13.55 0.33
CA PHE A 108 1.32 12.50 0.48
C PHE A 108 1.68 12.30 1.95
N ILE A 109 1.88 11.04 2.35
CA ILE A 109 2.67 10.73 3.54
C ILE A 109 4.07 10.42 3.04
N VAL A 110 5.07 11.14 3.50
CA VAL A 110 6.45 11.04 3.03
C VAL A 110 7.33 10.52 4.14
N SER A 111 8.06 9.42 3.89
CA SER A 111 9.13 8.98 4.79
C SER A 111 10.39 9.78 4.53
N VAL A 112 10.97 10.35 5.59
CA VAL A 112 12.16 11.21 5.51
C VAL A 112 13.17 10.87 6.58
N ARG A 113 14.43 11.22 6.35
CA ARG A 113 15.52 11.12 7.33
C ARG A 113 15.61 12.43 8.10
N THR A 114 15.34 12.41 9.40
CA THR A 114 15.51 13.57 10.30
C THR A 114 16.78 13.50 11.13
N SER A 115 17.35 12.30 11.33
CA SER A 115 18.62 12.10 12.03
C SER A 115 19.25 10.75 11.69
N GLY A 116 20.47 10.48 12.16
CA GLY A 116 21.19 9.22 11.94
C GLY A 116 21.72 9.05 10.52
N GLU A 117 22.23 7.85 10.25
CA GLU A 117 22.76 7.49 8.95
C GLU A 117 21.64 6.99 8.00
N GLN A 118 21.93 6.96 6.71
CA GLN A 118 20.97 6.67 5.63
C GLN A 118 20.15 5.39 5.84
N ARG A 119 20.70 4.37 6.51
CA ARG A 119 20.07 3.05 6.69
C ARG A 119 19.68 2.71 8.11
N ASP A 120 19.88 3.65 9.03
CA ASP A 120 19.50 3.43 10.42
C ASP A 120 17.98 3.28 10.54
N SER A 121 17.53 2.40 11.42
CA SER A 121 16.12 2.28 11.78
C SER A 121 15.61 3.48 12.58
N ASP A 122 16.46 4.03 13.43
CA ASP A 122 16.21 5.30 14.12
C ASP A 122 16.47 6.48 13.18
N GLY A 123 15.74 7.59 13.39
CA GLY A 123 15.89 8.80 12.60
C GLY A 123 15.01 8.87 11.35
N VAL A 124 14.10 7.91 11.15
CA VAL A 124 13.05 7.98 10.14
C VAL A 124 11.84 8.68 10.71
N SER A 125 11.29 9.66 9.97
CA SER A 125 10.07 10.38 10.31
C SER A 125 9.06 10.33 9.17
N LEU A 126 7.79 10.55 9.50
CA LEU A 126 6.68 10.58 8.55
C LEU A 126 6.04 11.96 8.54
N LEU A 127 6.01 12.61 7.39
CA LEU A 127 5.43 13.95 7.23
C LEU A 127 4.27 13.94 6.24
N ILE A 128 3.20 14.66 6.57
CA ILE A 128 2.08 14.93 5.66
C ILE A 128 2.45 16.12 4.79
N VAL A 129 2.38 15.96 3.47
CA VAL A 129 2.71 16.98 2.47
C VAL A 129 1.55 17.13 1.49
N ASN A 130 1.05 18.34 1.28
CA ASN A 130 0.07 18.62 0.24
C ASN A 130 0.75 18.65 -1.13
N LYS A 131 0.06 18.15 -2.17
CA LYS A 131 0.61 18.07 -3.54
C LYS A 131 0.95 19.44 -4.14
N ASP A 132 0.24 20.48 -3.72
CA ASP A 132 0.41 21.86 -4.19
C ASP A 132 1.41 22.70 -3.37
N THR A 133 2.17 22.04 -2.46
CA THR A 133 3.19 22.74 -1.66
C THR A 133 4.32 23.25 -2.55
N ASP A 134 4.74 24.49 -2.36
CA ASP A 134 5.85 25.12 -3.07
C ASP A 134 7.13 24.27 -2.94
N GLY A 135 7.87 24.12 -4.05
CA GLY A 135 9.10 23.34 -4.11
C GLY A 135 8.88 21.82 -4.35
N LEU A 136 7.62 21.37 -4.40
CA LEU A 136 7.29 19.98 -4.75
C LEU A 136 6.99 19.90 -6.26
N SER A 137 7.64 18.96 -6.95
CA SER A 137 7.34 18.65 -8.34
C SER A 137 7.00 17.17 -8.54
N VAL A 138 5.99 16.90 -9.36
CA VAL A 138 5.45 15.56 -9.59
C VAL A 138 5.51 15.23 -11.07
N ARG A 139 6.08 14.06 -11.40
CA ARG A 139 6.11 13.50 -12.75
C ARG A 139 5.30 12.22 -12.80
N ASP A 140 4.14 12.27 -13.43
CA ASP A 140 3.19 11.17 -13.54
C ASP A 140 3.50 10.25 -14.72
N TYR A 141 3.25 8.93 -14.55
CA TYR A 141 3.35 7.94 -15.62
C TYR A 141 2.39 6.76 -15.41
N PRO A 142 1.97 6.09 -16.51
CA PRO A 142 1.16 4.88 -16.41
C PRO A 142 2.02 3.68 -16.01
N THR A 143 1.40 2.71 -15.31
CA THR A 143 1.99 1.40 -15.01
C THR A 143 1.37 0.32 -15.90
N VAL A 144 2.03 -0.86 -15.99
CA VAL A 144 1.62 -1.93 -16.91
C VAL A 144 0.29 -2.57 -16.54
N ASP A 145 -0.11 -2.46 -15.29
CA ASP A 145 -1.36 -3.01 -14.72
C ASP A 145 -2.59 -2.09 -14.92
N GLY A 146 -2.42 -0.97 -15.63
CA GLY A 146 -3.49 0.01 -15.86
C GLY A 146 -3.62 1.05 -14.75
N SER A 147 -2.88 0.92 -13.65
CA SER A 147 -2.80 1.96 -12.62
C SER A 147 -1.81 3.07 -12.98
N ARG A 148 -1.45 3.93 -12.06
CA ARG A 148 -0.52 5.04 -12.30
C ARG A 148 0.38 5.25 -11.10
N ALA A 149 1.58 5.76 -11.36
CA ALA A 149 2.53 6.16 -10.33
C ALA A 149 3.14 7.52 -10.65
N SER A 150 3.82 8.09 -9.66
CA SER A 150 4.54 9.35 -9.80
C SER A 150 5.96 9.23 -9.29
N GLU A 151 6.84 10.06 -9.83
CA GLU A 151 8.09 10.46 -9.20
C GLU A 151 7.89 11.83 -8.57
N ILE A 152 8.43 12.03 -7.37
CA ILE A 152 8.26 13.28 -6.62
C ILE A 152 9.63 13.80 -6.23
N THR A 153 9.91 15.06 -6.59
CA THR A 153 11.11 15.79 -6.19
C THR A 153 10.74 16.87 -5.15
N PHE A 154 11.54 16.97 -4.13
CA PHE A 154 11.39 17.94 -3.04
C PHE A 154 12.60 18.88 -3.07
N GLU A 155 12.36 20.17 -3.30
CA GLU A 155 13.38 21.24 -3.32
C GLU A 155 13.00 22.30 -2.29
N ASN A 156 13.58 22.21 -1.08
CA ASN A 156 13.29 23.08 0.05
C ASN A 156 11.78 23.19 0.39
N VAL A 157 11.07 22.07 0.30
CA VAL A 157 9.64 22.00 0.60
C VAL A 157 9.43 22.23 2.09
N GLN A 158 8.63 23.26 2.42
CA GLN A 158 8.34 23.63 3.81
C GLN A 158 7.05 22.98 4.29
N VAL A 159 7.12 22.29 5.43
CA VAL A 159 5.99 21.57 6.03
C VAL A 159 5.94 21.88 7.52
N SER A 160 4.78 22.30 8.05
CA SER A 160 4.63 22.52 9.48
C SER A 160 4.97 21.29 10.30
N LYS A 161 5.60 21.49 11.46
CA LYS A 161 5.87 20.41 12.42
C LYS A 161 4.60 19.68 12.88
N ASP A 162 3.43 20.30 12.80
CA ASP A 162 2.14 19.69 13.13
C ASP A 162 1.76 18.58 12.16
N ASN A 163 2.41 18.52 11.00
CA ASN A 163 2.23 17.47 9.98
C ASN A 163 3.10 16.22 10.25
N LEU A 164 3.88 16.19 11.33
CA LEU A 164 4.59 15.00 11.77
C LEU A 164 3.60 13.95 12.30
N ILE A 165 3.65 12.75 11.75
CA ILE A 165 2.87 11.61 12.24
C ILE A 165 3.72 10.83 13.26
N GLY A 166 3.20 10.69 14.47
CA GLY A 166 3.92 10.02 15.57
C GLY A 166 5.04 10.87 16.16
N GLU A 167 6.18 10.26 16.47
CA GLU A 167 7.34 10.92 17.08
C GLU A 167 8.49 11.05 16.05
N GLU A 168 9.20 12.18 16.10
CA GLU A 168 10.36 12.42 15.26
C GLU A 168 11.41 11.30 15.42
N GLY A 169 11.89 10.79 14.32
CA GLY A 169 12.91 9.75 14.28
C GLY A 169 12.42 8.34 14.62
N LYS A 170 11.13 8.14 14.93
CA LYS A 170 10.54 6.85 15.34
C LYS A 170 9.53 6.27 14.32
N GLY A 171 9.56 6.74 13.09
CA GLY A 171 8.61 6.32 12.06
C GLY A 171 8.78 4.88 11.57
N SER A 172 9.96 4.26 11.70
CA SER A 172 10.24 2.92 11.16
C SER A 172 9.28 1.84 11.66
N GLU A 173 9.00 1.78 12.96
CA GLU A 173 8.07 0.78 13.52
C GLU A 173 6.64 0.97 12.99
N LEU A 174 6.21 2.22 12.82
CA LEU A 174 4.92 2.56 12.27
C LEU A 174 4.84 2.19 10.78
N ILE A 175 5.90 2.44 10.01
CA ILE A 175 6.01 2.03 8.61
C ILE A 175 5.88 0.52 8.49
N GLU A 176 6.63 -0.25 9.27
CA GLU A 176 6.59 -1.71 9.25
C GLU A 176 5.19 -2.24 9.54
N LEU A 177 4.52 -1.68 10.55
CA LEU A 177 3.15 -2.09 10.90
C LEU A 177 2.16 -1.83 9.75
N VAL A 178 2.20 -0.64 9.17
CA VAL A 178 1.29 -0.27 8.07
C VAL A 178 1.62 -1.03 6.78
N VAL A 179 2.90 -1.34 6.55
CA VAL A 179 3.32 -2.18 5.42
C VAL A 179 2.81 -3.61 5.57
N ASP A 180 2.83 -4.20 6.77
CA ASP A 180 2.23 -5.52 7.02
C ASP A 180 0.72 -5.51 6.70
N GLU A 181 -0.03 -4.47 7.11
CA GLU A 181 -1.45 -4.30 6.74
C GLU A 181 -1.64 -4.17 5.22
N THR A 182 -0.76 -3.42 4.57
CA THR A 182 -0.79 -3.21 3.10
C THR A 182 -0.50 -4.51 2.35
N ILE A 183 0.50 -5.29 2.80
CA ILE A 183 0.82 -6.61 2.22
C ILE A 183 -0.38 -7.55 2.33
N ALA A 184 -1.03 -7.62 3.49
CA ALA A 184 -2.20 -8.45 3.69
C ALA A 184 -3.34 -8.08 2.72
N ALA A 185 -3.58 -6.79 2.48
CA ALA A 185 -4.58 -6.32 1.52
C ALA A 185 -4.21 -6.66 0.08
N ILE A 186 -2.94 -6.49 -0.33
CA ILE A 186 -2.45 -6.85 -1.67
C ILE A 186 -2.55 -8.37 -1.89
N CYS A 187 -2.22 -9.20 -0.90
CA CYS A 187 -2.39 -10.64 -0.98
C CYS A 187 -3.87 -11.01 -1.15
N SER A 188 -4.77 -10.29 -0.49
CA SER A 188 -6.22 -10.49 -0.62
C SER A 188 -6.72 -10.15 -2.02
N GLU A 189 -6.26 -9.06 -2.61
CA GLU A 189 -6.53 -8.72 -4.01
C GLU A 189 -5.99 -9.79 -4.97
N ALA A 190 -4.78 -10.27 -4.73
CA ALA A 190 -4.14 -11.29 -5.56
C ALA A 190 -4.95 -12.60 -5.59
N ILE A 191 -5.46 -13.09 -4.45
CA ILE A 191 -6.28 -14.32 -4.44
C ILE A 191 -7.60 -14.14 -5.20
N GLY A 192 -8.18 -12.94 -5.21
CA GLY A 192 -9.34 -12.62 -6.03
C GLY A 192 -9.05 -12.80 -7.53
N ALA A 193 -7.95 -12.21 -8.01
CA ALA A 193 -7.49 -12.36 -9.39
C ALA A 193 -7.15 -13.82 -9.73
N MET A 194 -6.47 -14.55 -8.83
CA MET A 194 -6.15 -15.98 -9.01
C MET A 194 -7.41 -16.83 -9.15
N LYS A 195 -8.47 -16.54 -8.40
CA LYS A 195 -9.76 -17.23 -8.51
C LYS A 195 -10.33 -17.14 -9.91
N VAL A 196 -10.41 -15.93 -10.46
CA VAL A 196 -10.94 -15.68 -11.81
C VAL A 196 -10.07 -16.36 -12.87
N LEU A 197 -8.74 -16.30 -12.73
CA LEU A 197 -7.82 -16.98 -13.65
C LEU A 197 -8.00 -18.49 -13.65
N ASN A 198 -8.18 -19.11 -12.48
CA ASN A 198 -8.43 -20.56 -12.37
C ASN A 198 -9.73 -20.95 -13.05
N ASP A 199 -10.84 -20.25 -12.73
CA ASP A 199 -12.15 -20.54 -13.26
C ASP A 199 -12.17 -20.37 -14.81
N ALA A 200 -11.63 -19.25 -15.30
CA ALA A 200 -11.54 -18.97 -16.73
C ALA A 200 -10.67 -20.01 -17.47
N THR A 201 -9.57 -20.46 -16.87
CA THR A 201 -8.68 -21.47 -17.44
C THR A 201 -9.41 -22.82 -17.59
N VAL A 202 -10.10 -23.25 -16.53
CA VAL A 202 -10.85 -24.50 -16.54
C VAL A 202 -11.97 -24.44 -17.59
N GLU A 203 -12.72 -23.35 -17.66
CA GLU A 203 -13.80 -23.20 -18.62
C GLU A 203 -13.30 -23.11 -20.07
N TYR A 204 -12.20 -22.39 -20.29
CA TYR A 204 -11.55 -22.38 -21.61
C TYR A 204 -11.09 -23.78 -22.03
N CYS A 205 -10.50 -24.57 -21.15
CA CYS A 205 -10.07 -25.94 -21.43
C CYS A 205 -11.24 -26.89 -21.74
N LYS A 206 -12.46 -26.63 -21.22
CA LYS A 206 -13.66 -27.39 -21.55
C LYS A 206 -14.23 -27.03 -22.92
N THR A 207 -14.11 -25.77 -23.32
CA THR A 207 -14.76 -25.24 -24.54
C THR A 207 -13.85 -25.27 -25.76
N ARG A 208 -12.55 -24.95 -25.61
CA ARG A 208 -11.57 -24.92 -26.70
C ARG A 208 -11.30 -26.33 -27.24
N LYS A 209 -11.48 -26.54 -28.54
CA LYS A 209 -11.19 -27.80 -29.20
C LYS A 209 -9.93 -27.71 -30.06
N GLN A 210 -9.10 -28.73 -29.97
CA GLN A 210 -7.95 -29.03 -30.85
C GLN A 210 -7.81 -30.52 -30.98
N PHE A 211 -7.28 -30.98 -32.10
CA PHE A 211 -7.14 -32.41 -32.41
C PHE A 211 -8.45 -33.20 -32.25
N GLY A 212 -9.58 -32.59 -32.61
CA GLY A 212 -10.91 -33.19 -32.59
C GLY A 212 -11.59 -33.32 -31.22
N GLN A 213 -11.00 -32.77 -30.16
CA GLN A 213 -11.56 -32.85 -28.80
C GLN A 213 -11.27 -31.59 -27.97
N PRO A 214 -12.01 -31.35 -26.85
CA PRO A 214 -11.68 -30.32 -25.88
C PRO A 214 -10.25 -30.48 -25.35
N ILE A 215 -9.50 -29.37 -25.25
CA ILE A 215 -8.09 -29.44 -24.82
C ILE A 215 -7.94 -29.89 -23.36
N GLY A 216 -8.96 -29.71 -22.52
CA GLY A 216 -8.99 -30.22 -21.15
C GLY A 216 -8.98 -31.74 -21.00
N LYS A 217 -9.12 -32.50 -22.12
CA LYS A 217 -8.92 -33.96 -22.12
C LYS A 217 -7.46 -34.36 -22.16
N PHE A 218 -6.54 -33.44 -22.48
CA PHE A 218 -5.11 -33.74 -22.45
C PHE A 218 -4.57 -33.74 -21.01
N GLN A 219 -4.02 -34.85 -20.57
CA GLN A 219 -3.57 -35.06 -19.20
C GLN A 219 -2.54 -34.01 -18.74
N VAL A 220 -1.68 -33.54 -19.64
CA VAL A 220 -0.69 -32.50 -19.32
C VAL A 220 -1.35 -31.20 -18.88
N LEU A 221 -2.51 -30.83 -19.48
CA LEU A 221 -3.28 -29.62 -19.07
C LEU A 221 -4.07 -29.86 -17.78
N GLN A 222 -4.56 -31.09 -17.57
CA GLN A 222 -5.21 -31.45 -16.31
C GLN A 222 -4.26 -31.29 -15.12
N HIS A 223 -3.01 -31.80 -15.25
CA HIS A 223 -1.98 -31.64 -14.22
C HIS A 223 -1.70 -30.16 -13.94
N ARG A 224 -1.57 -29.32 -14.98
CA ARG A 224 -1.36 -27.88 -14.81
C ARG A 224 -2.53 -27.19 -14.08
N MET A 225 -3.77 -27.55 -14.41
CA MET A 225 -4.93 -27.00 -13.73
C MET A 225 -5.01 -27.44 -12.25
N VAL A 226 -4.59 -28.67 -11.94
CA VAL A 226 -4.47 -29.14 -10.55
C VAL A 226 -3.38 -28.37 -9.81
N ASP A 227 -2.22 -28.12 -10.42
CA ASP A 227 -1.15 -27.32 -9.83
C ASP A 227 -1.64 -25.89 -9.53
N MET A 228 -2.34 -25.25 -10.47
CA MET A 228 -2.94 -23.92 -10.29
C MET A 228 -3.94 -23.93 -9.12
N PHE A 229 -4.82 -24.91 -9.05
CA PHE A 229 -5.78 -25.04 -7.97
C PHE A 229 -5.10 -25.20 -6.60
N MET A 230 -4.09 -26.06 -6.49
CA MET A 230 -3.32 -26.25 -5.24
C MET A 230 -2.64 -24.97 -4.79
N GLN A 231 -2.01 -24.23 -5.71
CA GLN A 231 -1.35 -22.96 -5.40
C GLN A 231 -2.39 -21.92 -4.93
N TYR A 232 -3.54 -21.85 -5.56
CA TYR A 232 -4.63 -20.95 -5.17
C TYR A 232 -5.11 -21.27 -3.74
N GLU A 233 -5.45 -22.53 -3.42
CA GLU A 233 -5.93 -22.94 -2.11
C GLU A 233 -4.91 -22.66 -0.98
N GLN A 234 -3.62 -22.87 -1.26
CA GLN A 234 -2.55 -22.51 -0.34
C GLN A 234 -2.47 -21.01 -0.14
N SER A 235 -2.55 -20.21 -1.21
CA SER A 235 -2.53 -18.74 -1.14
C SER A 235 -3.72 -18.21 -0.35
N VAL A 236 -4.91 -18.74 -0.55
CA VAL A 236 -6.11 -18.39 0.24
C VAL A 236 -5.87 -18.64 1.73
N SER A 237 -5.38 -19.83 2.08
CA SER A 237 -5.11 -20.18 3.47
C SER A 237 -4.09 -19.26 4.12
N MET A 238 -3.01 -18.92 3.41
CA MET A 238 -1.97 -18.01 3.90
C MET A 238 -2.50 -16.58 4.03
N THR A 239 -3.29 -16.10 3.06
CA THR A 239 -3.91 -14.78 3.09
C THR A 239 -4.89 -14.64 4.26
N TYR A 240 -5.68 -15.64 4.55
CA TYR A 240 -6.55 -15.64 5.74
C TYR A 240 -5.74 -15.62 7.02
N MET A 241 -4.68 -16.41 7.08
CA MET A 241 -3.80 -16.43 8.26
C MET A 241 -3.18 -15.05 8.52
N VAL A 242 -2.62 -14.36 7.51
CA VAL A 242 -2.01 -13.04 7.72
C VAL A 242 -3.04 -12.02 8.18
N ASN A 243 -4.23 -11.98 7.57
CA ASN A 243 -5.27 -11.02 7.96
C ASN A 243 -5.75 -11.24 9.42
N LEU A 244 -5.88 -12.49 9.87
CA LEU A 244 -6.21 -12.81 11.25
C LEU A 244 -5.10 -12.45 12.24
N LYS A 245 -3.84 -12.46 11.80
CA LYS A 245 -2.65 -12.17 12.61
C LYS A 245 -2.28 -10.70 12.70
N LEU A 246 -2.89 -9.81 11.92
CA LEU A 246 -2.56 -8.39 11.91
C LEU A 246 -2.73 -7.71 13.28
N ASN A 247 -3.65 -8.20 14.11
CA ASN A 247 -3.91 -7.67 15.45
C ASN A 247 -3.05 -8.30 16.56
N GLU A 248 -2.20 -9.28 16.20
CA GLU A 248 -1.27 -9.90 17.14
C GLU A 248 -0.06 -9.00 17.46
N ASN A 249 0.79 -9.43 18.39
CA ASN A 249 2.05 -8.71 18.68
C ASN A 249 2.96 -8.66 17.45
N ASN A 250 3.91 -7.71 17.45
CA ASN A 250 4.80 -7.45 16.32
C ASN A 250 5.50 -8.70 15.76
N ALA A 251 5.96 -9.62 16.63
CA ALA A 251 6.69 -10.81 16.20
C ALA A 251 5.79 -11.81 15.44
N GLU A 252 4.56 -12.05 15.92
CA GLU A 252 3.62 -12.96 15.27
C GLU A 252 3.04 -12.36 13.98
N ARG A 253 2.74 -11.05 13.97
CA ARG A 253 2.29 -10.33 12.80
C ARG A 253 3.32 -10.39 11.67
N ARG A 254 4.58 -10.00 11.92
CA ARG A 254 5.66 -10.01 10.92
C ARG A 254 6.00 -11.40 10.39
N LYS A 255 5.87 -12.43 11.22
CA LYS A 255 6.08 -13.81 10.79
C LYS A 255 4.98 -14.29 9.83
N ALA A 256 3.80 -13.70 9.91
CA ALA A 256 2.66 -14.05 9.06
C ALA A 256 2.61 -13.23 7.77
N ALA A 257 3.01 -11.94 7.81
CA ALA A 257 3.12 -11.06 6.64
C ALA A 257 4.41 -11.32 5.86
#